data_614afad6af18cecd5daa1644bbe215b1
#
_entry.id   614afad6af18cecd5daa1644bbe215b1
#
_cell.length_a   1.000
_cell.length_b   1.000
_cell.length_c   1.000
_cell.angle_alpha   90.00
_cell.angle_beta   90.00
_cell.angle_gamma   90.00
#
_symmetry.space_group_name_H-M   'P 1'
#
loop_
_entity.id
_entity.type
_entity.pdbx_description
1 polymer ?
#
loop_
_entity_poly.entity_id
_entity_poly.type
_entity_poly.pdbx_seq_one_letter_code
_entity_poly.pdbx_strand_id
1 'polypeptide(L)'
;MNKADLNGTLVKADIIDQVYEKVGFTRQEAAKAVEIIFDVIKSELADGNNVRISRFASFVLREKMARNARNPKTGEMIRIRPRTVLTFKPSKQLLDSTNQFHSDDNSDS
;
A
#
# COMPACT_ATOMS: atom_id res chain seq x y z
N MET A 1 -10.30 -1.11 21.15
CA MET A 1 -10.05 -0.38 20.92
C MET A 1 -9.27 -0.11 19.92
N ASN A 2 -8.99 0.54 19.50
CA ASN A 2 -8.41 0.78 18.52
C ASN A 2 -7.41 1.55 18.65
N LYS A 3 -6.64 1.72 18.18
CA LYS A 3 -5.70 2.44 18.26
C LYS A 3 -5.75 3.56 17.66
N ALA A 4 -6.39 3.69 17.00
CA ALA A 4 -6.54 4.79 16.38
C ALA A 4 -6.49 5.94 17.12
N ASP A 5 -6.54 5.91 18.21
CA ASP A 5 -6.57 6.98 18.96
C ASP A 5 -5.46 7.77 18.57
N LEU A 6 -5.04 8.55 18.74
CA LEU A 6 -4.01 9.35 18.54
C LEU A 6 -3.53 9.29 17.20
N ASN A 7 -2.56 9.33 16.87
CA ASN A 7 -2.10 9.28 15.60
C ASN A 7 -1.72 7.97 15.35
N GLY A 8 -2.45 7.10 15.74
CA GLY A 8 -2.12 5.76 15.65
C GLY A 8 -2.00 5.24 14.27
N THR A 9 -1.13 4.30 14.07
CA THR A 9 -0.96 3.61 12.82
C THR A 9 -1.59 2.25 13.00
N LEU A 10 -2.46 1.88 12.05
CA LEU A 10 -3.03 0.54 12.06
C LEU A 10 -1.98 -0.42 11.54
N VAL A 11 -1.71 -1.48 12.28
CA VAL A 11 -0.74 -2.47 11.85
C VAL A 11 -1.45 -3.79 11.64
N LYS A 12 -0.71 -4.78 11.13
CA LYS A 12 -1.34 -6.06 10.76
C LYS A 12 -2.05 -6.72 11.92
N ALA A 13 -1.50 -6.62 13.12
CA ALA A 13 -2.15 -7.20 14.28
C ALA A 13 -3.53 -6.59 14.52
N ASP A 14 -3.67 -5.31 14.24
CA ASP A 14 -4.95 -4.64 14.40
C ASP A 14 -5.95 -5.12 13.36
N ILE A 15 -5.48 -5.40 12.15
CA ILE A 15 -6.34 -5.94 11.10
C ILE A 15 -6.85 -7.31 11.54
N ILE A 16 -5.98 -8.13 12.09
CA ILE A 16 -6.36 -9.45 12.58
C ILE A 16 -7.44 -9.31 13.65
N ASP A 17 -7.26 -8.37 14.56
CA ASP A 17 -8.25 -8.15 15.60
C ASP A 17 -9.60 -7.78 15.04
N GLN A 18 -9.62 -6.90 14.03
CA GLN A 18 -10.87 -6.50 13.40
C GLN A 18 -11.54 -7.66 12.68
N VAL A 19 -10.77 -8.49 12.01
CA VAL A 19 -11.33 -9.64 11.32
C VAL A 19 -11.89 -10.62 12.35
N TYR A 20 -11.16 -10.82 13.42
CA TYR A 20 -11.61 -11.70 14.48
C TYR A 20 -12.97 -11.23 15.03
N GLU A 21 -13.11 -9.94 15.26
CA GLU A 21 -14.34 -9.44 15.84
C GLU A 21 -15.51 -9.44 14.87
N LYS A 22 -15.25 -9.19 13.60
CA LYS A 22 -16.34 -8.99 12.68
C LYS A 22 -16.81 -10.23 11.96
N VAL A 23 -15.97 -11.25 11.87
CA VAL A 23 -16.30 -12.39 11.04
C VAL A 23 -16.66 -13.63 11.83
N GLY A 24 -16.39 -13.64 13.11
CA GLY A 24 -16.73 -14.81 13.90
C GLY A 24 -15.73 -15.94 13.84
N PHE A 25 -14.55 -15.68 13.34
CA PHE A 25 -13.47 -16.65 13.34
C PHE A 25 -12.90 -16.81 14.74
N THR A 26 -12.22 -17.91 14.98
CA THR A 26 -11.34 -17.95 16.13
C THR A 26 -10.17 -17.01 15.83
N ARG A 27 -9.41 -16.66 16.85
CA ARG A 27 -8.29 -15.75 16.63
C ARG A 27 -7.24 -16.37 15.72
N GLN A 28 -7.01 -17.67 15.83
CA GLN A 28 -6.08 -18.33 14.95
C GLN A 28 -6.57 -18.31 13.49
N GLU A 29 -7.86 -18.51 13.29
CA GLU A 29 -8.42 -18.46 11.96
C GLU A 29 -8.33 -17.06 11.38
N ALA A 30 -8.56 -16.05 12.17
CA ALA A 30 -8.46 -14.68 11.71
C ALA A 30 -7.03 -14.35 11.31
N ALA A 31 -6.07 -14.75 12.14
CA ALA A 31 -4.67 -14.50 11.81
C ALA A 31 -4.28 -15.19 10.52
N LYS A 32 -4.73 -16.44 10.35
CA LYS A 32 -4.38 -17.19 9.17
C LYS A 32 -4.99 -16.56 7.91
N ALA A 33 -6.23 -16.14 8.00
CA ALA A 33 -6.91 -15.52 6.85
C ALA A 33 -6.17 -14.26 6.41
N VAL A 34 -5.80 -13.42 7.34
CA VAL A 34 -5.10 -12.17 7.03
C VAL A 34 -3.74 -12.48 6.43
N GLU A 35 -3.01 -13.46 6.99
CA GLU A 35 -1.71 -13.81 6.46
C GLU A 35 -1.82 -14.33 5.03
N ILE A 36 -2.81 -15.14 4.75
CA ILE A 36 -2.98 -15.67 3.41
C ILE A 36 -3.22 -14.55 2.41
N ILE A 37 -4.05 -13.58 2.76
CA ILE A 37 -4.33 -12.47 1.86
C ILE A 37 -3.05 -11.72 1.53
N PHE A 38 -2.27 -11.38 2.52
CA PHE A 38 -1.05 -10.63 2.29
C PHE A 38 -0.03 -11.48 1.54
N ASP A 39 0.05 -12.77 1.84
CA ASP A 39 0.99 -13.65 1.14
C ASP A 39 0.64 -13.77 -0.33
N VAL A 40 -0.64 -13.83 -0.66
CA VAL A 40 -1.06 -13.91 -2.05
C VAL A 40 -0.65 -12.64 -2.79
N ILE A 41 -0.87 -11.48 -2.18
CA ILE A 41 -0.50 -10.21 -2.81
C ILE A 41 1.01 -10.16 -3.01
N LYS A 42 1.78 -10.51 -2.00
CA LYS A 42 3.22 -10.47 -2.08
C LYS A 42 3.75 -11.42 -3.14
N SER A 43 3.17 -12.60 -3.21
CA SER A 43 3.61 -13.61 -4.16
C SER A 43 3.38 -13.17 -5.59
N GLU A 44 2.21 -12.58 -5.87
CA GLU A 44 1.91 -12.10 -7.20
C GLU A 44 2.88 -11.01 -7.63
N LEU A 45 3.16 -10.09 -6.74
CA LEU A 45 4.08 -9.00 -7.04
C LEU A 45 5.49 -9.54 -7.23
N ALA A 46 5.91 -10.50 -6.43
CA ALA A 46 7.22 -11.08 -6.58
C ALA A 46 7.37 -11.80 -7.92
N ASP A 47 6.27 -12.31 -8.46
CA ASP A 47 6.29 -12.96 -9.75
C ASP A 47 6.18 -12.00 -10.92
N GLY A 48 6.12 -10.72 -10.65
CA GLY A 48 6.07 -9.71 -11.71
C GLY A 48 4.68 -9.33 -12.14
N ASN A 49 3.68 -9.70 -11.38
CA ASN A 49 2.28 -9.39 -11.76
C ASN A 49 1.76 -8.23 -10.95
N ASN A 50 1.03 -7.35 -11.62
CA ASN A 50 0.35 -6.27 -10.91
C ASN A 50 -0.83 -6.85 -10.15
N VAL A 51 -1.23 -6.17 -9.10
CA VAL A 51 -2.39 -6.59 -8.30
C VAL A 51 -3.37 -5.43 -8.25
N ARG A 52 -4.62 -5.69 -8.62
CA ARG A 52 -5.64 -4.67 -8.58
C ARG A 52 -6.75 -5.15 -7.66
N ILE A 53 -7.07 -4.36 -6.65
CA ILE A 53 -8.15 -4.66 -5.73
C ILE A 53 -9.24 -3.63 -5.99
N SER A 54 -10.34 -4.09 -6.54
CA SER A 54 -11.43 -3.22 -6.97
C SER A 54 -11.87 -2.30 -5.86
N ARG A 55 -12.02 -1.02 -6.19
CA ARG A 55 -12.53 -0.01 -5.27
C ARG A 55 -11.58 0.27 -4.11
N PHE A 56 -10.42 -0.29 -4.12
CA PHE A 56 -9.42 -0.03 -3.09
C PHE A 56 -8.16 0.57 -3.70
N ALA A 57 -7.38 -0.22 -4.39
CA ALA A 57 -6.11 0.26 -4.91
C ALA A 57 -5.50 -0.72 -5.89
N SER A 58 -4.50 -0.27 -6.61
CA SER A 58 -3.72 -1.11 -7.47
C SER A 58 -2.27 -1.02 -7.06
N PHE A 59 -1.59 -2.17 -7.08
CA PHE A 59 -0.15 -2.23 -6.88
C PHE A 59 0.46 -2.49 -8.25
N VAL A 60 1.22 -1.55 -8.75
CA VAL A 60 1.70 -1.57 -10.12
C VAL A 60 3.22 -1.62 -10.14
N LEU A 61 3.75 -2.54 -10.92
CA LEU A 61 5.19 -2.67 -11.06
C LEU A 61 5.63 -1.95 -12.33
N ARG A 62 6.73 -1.22 -12.25
CA ARG A 62 7.27 -0.54 -13.39
C ARG A 62 8.73 -0.85 -13.50
N GLU A 63 9.16 -1.14 -14.73
CA GLU A 63 10.57 -1.34 -15.00
C GLU A 63 11.20 0.01 -15.26
N LYS A 64 12.27 0.29 -14.55
CA LYS A 64 13.03 1.50 -14.78
C LYS A 64 14.34 1.11 -15.43
N MET A 65 14.60 1.71 -16.58
CA MET A 65 15.82 1.41 -17.33
C MET A 65 17.02 2.07 -16.67
N ALA A 66 18.18 1.53 -16.95
CA ALA A 66 19.41 2.18 -16.50
C ALA A 66 19.47 3.58 -17.11
N ARG A 67 20.01 4.50 -16.38
CA ARG A 67 20.17 5.84 -16.87
C ARG A 67 21.28 6.53 -16.12
N ASN A 68 21.75 7.63 -16.68
CA ASN A 68 22.75 8.45 -16.02
C ASN A 68 22.05 9.56 -15.27
N ALA A 69 22.59 9.92 -14.15
CA ALA A 69 22.05 11.00 -13.37
C ALA A 69 23.21 11.75 -12.75
N ARG A 70 22.94 12.93 -12.26
CA ARG A 70 23.99 13.75 -11.66
C ARG A 70 23.71 13.88 -10.17
N ASN A 71 24.75 13.65 -9.38
CA ASN A 71 24.62 13.79 -7.94
C ASN A 71 24.42 15.28 -7.62
N PRO A 72 23.31 15.65 -7.01
CA PRO A 72 23.04 17.08 -6.79
C PRO A 72 24.03 17.74 -5.82
N LYS A 73 24.73 16.98 -5.00
CA LYS A 73 25.66 17.57 -4.09
C LYS A 73 27.03 17.74 -4.68
N THR A 74 27.51 16.78 -5.44
CA THR A 74 28.85 16.82 -5.94
C THR A 74 28.92 17.15 -7.42
N GLY A 75 27.82 17.02 -8.14
CA GLY A 75 27.84 17.24 -9.57
C GLY A 75 28.38 16.07 -10.38
N GLU A 76 28.78 15.00 -9.68
CA GLU A 76 29.31 13.86 -10.40
C GLU A 76 28.25 13.08 -11.12
N MET A 77 28.61 12.51 -12.26
CA MET A 77 27.70 11.64 -12.98
C MET A 77 27.67 10.29 -12.30
N ILE A 78 26.49 9.74 -12.14
CA ILE A 78 26.33 8.39 -11.59
C ILE A 78 25.46 7.60 -12.51
N ARG A 79 25.63 6.30 -12.46
CA ARG A 79 24.85 5.37 -13.29
C ARG A 79 23.81 4.71 -12.41
N ILE A 80 22.55 4.89 -12.73
CA ILE A 80 21.47 4.27 -11.98
C ILE A 80 21.11 2.97 -12.68
N ARG A 81 21.11 1.88 -11.93
CA ARG A 81 20.86 0.56 -12.48
C ARG A 81 19.40 0.36 -12.85
N PRO A 82 19.12 -0.55 -13.76
CA PRO A 82 17.74 -0.93 -14.01
C PRO A 82 17.15 -1.51 -12.74
N ARG A 83 15.88 -1.29 -12.53
CA ARG A 83 15.22 -1.86 -11.35
C ARG A 83 13.72 -1.87 -11.55
N THR A 84 13.05 -2.64 -10.74
CA THR A 84 11.60 -2.67 -10.72
C THR A 84 11.12 -1.81 -9.56
N VAL A 85 10.18 -0.94 -9.81
CA VAL A 85 9.63 -0.06 -8.80
C VAL A 85 8.17 -0.43 -8.57
N LEU A 86 7.78 -0.55 -7.31
CA LEU A 86 6.41 -0.83 -6.94
C LEU A 86 5.71 0.47 -6.59
N THR A 87 4.58 0.72 -7.22
CA THR A 87 3.80 1.93 -6.98
C THR A 87 2.42 1.55 -6.47
N PHE A 88 1.97 2.24 -5.46
CA PHE A 88 0.63 2.08 -4.91
C PHE A 88 -0.26 3.16 -5.51
N LYS A 89 -1.36 2.76 -6.15
CA LYS A 89 -2.29 3.72 -6.75
C LYS A 89 -3.65 3.53 -6.12
N PRO A 90 -4.09 4.45 -5.28
CA PRO A 90 -5.41 4.30 -4.66
C PRO A 90 -6.53 4.47 -5.67
N SER A 91 -7.65 3.82 -5.41
CA SER A 91 -8.83 3.98 -6.25
C SER A 91 -9.46 5.34 -5.99
N LYS A 92 -10.35 5.74 -6.89
CA LYS A 92 -11.08 6.98 -6.68
C LYS A 92 -11.89 6.91 -5.40
N GLN A 93 -12.53 5.79 -5.15
CA GLN A 93 -13.34 5.64 -3.94
C GLN A 93 -12.49 5.79 -2.68
N LEU A 94 -11.28 5.23 -2.70
CA LEU A 94 -10.41 5.34 -1.55
C LEU A 94 -9.98 6.80 -1.35
N LEU A 95 -9.60 7.47 -2.43
CA LEU A 95 -9.20 8.86 -2.33
C LEU A 95 -10.34 9.72 -1.80
N ASP A 96 -11.54 9.50 -2.30
CA ASP A 96 -12.68 10.27 -1.85
C ASP A 96 -12.90 10.08 -0.36
N SER A 97 -12.75 8.86 0.13
CA SER A 97 -12.93 8.59 1.55
C SER A 97 -11.90 9.33 2.39
N THR A 98 -10.66 9.37 1.93
CA THR A 98 -9.62 10.01 2.73
C THR A 98 -9.70 11.52 2.70
N ASN A 99 -10.46 12.07 1.77
CA ASN A 99 -10.57 13.51 1.64
C ASN A 99 -11.86 14.08 2.18
N GLN A 100 -12.64 13.29 2.86
CA GLN A 100 -13.93 13.78 3.37
C GLN A 100 -13.79 14.96 4.30
N PHE A 101 -12.77 14.96 5.15
CA PHE A 101 -12.60 16.06 6.07
C PHE A 101 -12.24 17.36 5.39
N HIS A 102 -11.71 17.27 4.18
CA HIS A 102 -11.26 18.47 3.49
C HIS A 102 -12.15 18.79 2.30
N SER A 103 -13.34 18.27 2.30
CA SER A 103 -14.18 18.42 1.14
C SER A 103 -14.43 19.86 0.84
N ASP A 104 -14.42 20.68 1.86
CA ASP A 104 -14.70 22.03 1.61
C ASP A 104 -13.54 22.74 1.10
N ASP A 105 -12.43 22.45 1.53
CA ASP A 105 -11.41 23.20 1.10
C ASP A 105 -10.69 22.59 0.06
N ASN A 106 -10.94 21.89 -0.39
CA ASN A 106 -10.28 21.22 -1.25
C ASN A 106 -9.97 21.74 -2.36
N SER A 107 -10.36 22.13 -2.66
CA SER A 107 -10.21 22.59 -3.72
C SER A 107 -8.94 22.54 -4.25
N ASP A 108 -8.26 22.71 -4.03
CA ASP A 108 -7.14 22.83 -4.48
C ASP A 108 -6.52 21.81 -4.79
N SER A 109 -6.55 21.44 -4.67
CA SER A 109 -6.02 20.52 -4.81
C SER A 109 -5.65 20.19 -5.55
#